data_b5eec4a39c22616250b78fb94e30a159
#
_entry.id   b5eec4a39c22616250b78fb94e30a159
#
_cell.length_a   1.000
_cell.length_b   1.000
_cell.length_c   1.000
_cell.angle_alpha   90.00
_cell.angle_beta   90.00
_cell.angle_gamma   90.00
#
_symmetry.space_group_name_H-M   'P 1'
#
loop_
_entity.id
_entity.type
_entity.pdbx_description
1 polymer ?
#
loop_
_entity_poly.entity_id
_entity_poly.type
_entity_poly.pdbx_seq_one_letter_code
_entity_poly.pdbx_strand_id
1 'polypeptide(L)'
;GVSRIFSPEDGQRMGLAGMIGEMVMQCDQDLTAYAPKDMAAIQGHGEMNWRALAQLITALENENAGGTAKGDVSAPLSGLIEEIRAQAATKNIPVLGITGTGGAGKSSLTDELIRRLRLDQGDSLRVAVISIDPSRRKSGGALLGDRIRMNAIGPWRQGPRVFMRSLATRDFGSEISAALPDVIAACKVAGFDLVVVETSGIGQGDAAIVPYVDIPMYVMTPEFGAASQLEKIDMLDFAEFVAINKFDRKGALDALRDVSKQVQRNKEAWTTPADQMPVFGTMAARFNDDGVTALYQALKVRLEGLGMAFAPTVLPAVSVRHSTNQTPVVPAARTRYLAEISDTVRAYKKRARSQARLARELQQLNATARMLGEGHGNQDAAKDAVLRLAQDRALGVDGS
;
A
#
# COMPACT_ATOMS: atom_id res chain seq x y z
N GLY A 1 -13.55 17.46 -2.51
CA GLY A 1 -13.15 18.85 -2.50
C GLY A 1 -12.41 19.24 -1.25
N VAL A 2 -11.85 20.43 -1.23
CA VAL A 2 -11.24 21.03 -0.04
C VAL A 2 -12.35 21.72 0.74
N SER A 3 -12.52 21.40 2.03
CA SER A 3 -13.58 21.98 2.87
C SER A 3 -13.24 23.40 3.31
N ARG A 4 -11.97 23.64 3.65
CA ARG A 4 -11.46 24.95 4.08
C ARG A 4 -9.96 25.07 3.82
N ILE A 5 -9.54 26.30 3.53
CA ILE A 5 -8.13 26.73 3.48
C ILE A 5 -8.00 27.89 4.47
N PHE A 6 -7.06 27.79 5.40
CA PHE A 6 -6.76 28.87 6.34
C PHE A 6 -5.79 29.86 5.70
N SER A 7 -6.16 31.13 5.70
CA SER A 7 -5.32 32.20 5.20
C SER A 7 -4.34 32.68 6.30
N PRO A 8 -3.32 33.47 5.95
CA PRO A 8 -2.46 34.13 6.95
C PRO A 8 -3.24 34.99 7.93
N GLU A 9 -4.31 35.65 7.48
CA GLU A 9 -5.21 36.47 8.32
C GLU A 9 -5.98 35.61 9.32
N ASP A 10 -6.44 34.41 8.91
CA ASP A 10 -7.04 33.43 9.84
C ASP A 10 -6.04 33.05 10.92
N GLY A 11 -4.77 32.83 10.54
CA GLY A 11 -3.69 32.55 11.49
C GLY A 11 -3.46 33.66 12.51
N GLN A 12 -3.50 34.89 12.06
CA GLN A 12 -3.38 36.07 12.96
C GLN A 12 -4.59 36.23 13.88
N ARG A 13 -5.80 36.00 13.38
CA ARG A 13 -7.06 36.17 14.13
C ARG A 13 -7.28 35.05 15.15
N MET A 14 -7.05 33.82 14.79
CA MET A 14 -7.44 32.62 15.57
C MET A 14 -6.25 31.96 16.26
N GLY A 15 -5.05 32.20 15.77
CA GLY A 15 -3.87 31.42 16.17
C GLY A 15 -3.95 29.96 15.75
N LEU A 16 -2.85 29.23 15.92
CA LEU A 16 -2.78 27.81 15.56
C LEU A 16 -3.81 26.96 16.35
N ALA A 17 -3.96 27.22 17.64
CA ALA A 17 -4.93 26.49 18.48
C ALA A 17 -6.37 26.70 18.02
N GLY A 18 -6.74 27.93 17.62
CA GLY A 18 -8.07 28.22 17.10
C GLY A 18 -8.35 27.56 15.77
N MET A 19 -7.37 27.54 14.86
CA MET A 19 -7.50 26.82 13.58
C MET A 19 -7.66 25.31 13.78
N ILE A 20 -6.87 24.71 14.69
CA ILE A 20 -7.00 23.30 15.05
C ILE A 20 -8.37 23.03 15.68
N GLY A 21 -8.82 23.87 16.61
CA GLY A 21 -10.13 23.74 17.24
C GLY A 21 -11.28 23.79 16.24
N GLU A 22 -11.21 24.68 15.23
CA GLU A 22 -12.21 24.74 14.16
C GLU A 22 -12.20 23.48 13.30
N MET A 23 -11.01 22.96 12.94
CA MET A 23 -10.92 21.68 12.22
C MET A 23 -11.52 20.54 13.01
N VAL A 24 -11.23 20.44 14.31
CA VAL A 24 -11.79 19.41 15.19
C VAL A 24 -13.31 19.51 15.20
N MET A 25 -13.89 20.69 15.42
CA MET A 25 -15.35 20.88 15.43
C MET A 25 -16.01 20.51 14.10
N GLN A 26 -15.36 20.82 12.96
CA GLN A 26 -15.89 20.44 11.65
C GLN A 26 -15.80 18.95 11.36
N CYS A 27 -14.82 18.25 11.95
CA CYS A 27 -14.63 16.81 11.81
C CYS A 27 -15.40 15.99 12.84
N ASP A 28 -15.83 16.60 13.95
CA ASP A 28 -16.60 15.94 15.02
C ASP A 28 -18.09 15.85 14.64
N GLN A 29 -18.37 14.96 13.70
CA GLN A 29 -19.70 14.69 13.18
C GLN A 29 -19.96 13.19 13.20
N ASP A 30 -21.16 12.81 13.60
CA ASP A 30 -21.61 11.43 13.48
C ASP A 30 -21.88 11.07 12.01
N LEU A 31 -20.95 10.31 11.42
CA LEU A 31 -21.06 9.87 10.04
C LEU A 31 -22.05 8.71 9.85
N THR A 32 -22.55 8.10 10.92
CA THR A 32 -23.54 7.02 10.88
C THR A 32 -24.84 7.49 10.24
N ALA A 33 -25.19 8.76 10.41
CA ALA A 33 -26.36 9.38 9.78
C ALA A 33 -26.35 9.33 8.24
N TYR A 34 -25.18 9.14 7.63
CA TYR A 34 -25.03 9.01 6.18
C TYR A 34 -25.10 7.56 5.68
N ALA A 35 -25.29 6.58 6.57
CA ALA A 35 -25.44 5.19 6.17
C ALA A 35 -26.64 5.00 5.22
N PRO A 36 -26.52 4.12 4.22
CA PRO A 36 -27.65 3.82 3.33
C PRO A 36 -28.80 3.21 4.13
N LYS A 37 -30.02 3.50 3.68
CA LYS A 37 -31.22 3.01 4.33
C LYS A 37 -31.71 1.66 3.80
N ASP A 38 -31.23 1.28 2.64
CA ASP A 38 -31.57 0.05 1.97
C ASP A 38 -30.35 -0.58 1.27
N MET A 39 -30.46 -1.85 0.99
CA MET A 39 -29.43 -2.63 0.36
C MET A 39 -29.21 -2.26 -1.12
N ALA A 40 -30.24 -1.77 -1.81
CA ALA A 40 -30.13 -1.38 -3.22
C ALA A 40 -29.11 -0.25 -3.42
N ALA A 41 -28.92 0.61 -2.42
CA ALA A 41 -27.96 1.70 -2.47
C ALA A 41 -26.52 1.23 -2.62
N ILE A 42 -26.16 0.06 -2.08
CA ILE A 42 -24.80 -0.51 -2.20
C ILE A 42 -24.64 -1.46 -3.39
N GLN A 43 -25.75 -1.92 -3.97
CA GLN A 43 -25.73 -2.81 -5.14
C GLN A 43 -25.49 -2.00 -6.41
N GLY A 44 -24.46 -2.37 -7.16
CA GLY A 44 -24.13 -1.71 -8.41
C GLY A 44 -22.65 -1.32 -8.53
N HIS A 45 -22.33 -0.58 -9.59
CA HIS A 45 -20.92 -0.38 -9.99
C HIS A 45 -20.55 1.09 -10.16
N GLY A 46 -21.44 2.00 -9.78
CA GLY A 46 -21.19 3.43 -9.86
C GLY A 46 -20.47 3.99 -8.62
N GLU A 47 -19.90 5.19 -8.76
CA GLU A 47 -19.26 5.88 -7.65
C GLU A 47 -20.21 6.09 -6.45
N MET A 48 -21.49 6.30 -6.72
CA MET A 48 -22.51 6.48 -5.69
C MET A 48 -22.74 5.22 -4.86
N ASN A 49 -22.73 4.03 -5.50
CA ASN A 49 -22.87 2.75 -4.79
C ASN A 49 -21.63 2.47 -3.92
N TRP A 50 -20.45 2.77 -4.41
CA TRP A 50 -19.22 2.61 -3.65
C TRP A 50 -19.11 3.61 -2.49
N ARG A 51 -19.65 4.84 -2.70
CA ARG A 51 -19.77 5.81 -1.61
C ARG A 51 -20.73 5.33 -0.55
N ALA A 52 -21.90 4.81 -0.94
CA ALA A 52 -22.88 4.24 -0.01
C ALA A 52 -22.29 3.04 0.77
N LEU A 53 -21.55 2.14 0.08
CA LEU A 53 -20.83 1.06 0.74
C LEU A 53 -19.80 1.59 1.76
N ALA A 54 -19.03 2.60 1.40
CA ALA A 54 -18.07 3.20 2.32
C ALA A 54 -18.73 3.85 3.55
N GLN A 55 -19.90 4.47 3.38
CA GLN A 55 -20.70 5.04 4.46
C GLN A 55 -21.30 3.94 5.36
N LEU A 56 -21.78 2.85 4.76
CA LEU A 56 -22.21 1.68 5.51
C LEU A 56 -21.09 1.10 6.37
N ILE A 57 -19.91 0.90 5.78
CA ILE A 57 -18.74 0.39 6.52
C ILE A 57 -18.39 1.31 7.70
N THR A 58 -18.47 2.63 7.53
CA THR A 58 -18.23 3.57 8.62
C THR A 58 -19.27 3.38 9.75
N ALA A 59 -20.55 3.18 9.42
CA ALA A 59 -21.58 2.91 10.42
C ALA A 59 -21.32 1.59 11.16
N LEU A 60 -20.93 0.53 10.44
CA LEU A 60 -20.57 -0.77 11.02
C LEU A 60 -19.37 -0.67 11.97
N GLU A 61 -18.34 0.12 11.62
CA GLU A 61 -17.20 0.36 12.50
C GLU A 61 -17.59 1.12 13.77
N ASN A 62 -18.49 2.12 13.66
CA ASN A 62 -18.94 2.91 14.79
C ASN A 62 -19.83 2.10 15.74
N GLU A 63 -20.70 1.25 15.22
CA GLU A 63 -21.55 0.34 16.01
C GLU A 63 -20.69 -0.62 16.86
N ASN A 64 -19.65 -1.20 16.26
CA ASN A 64 -18.80 -2.17 16.93
C ASN A 64 -17.73 -1.52 17.83
N ALA A 65 -17.50 -0.21 17.76
CA ALA A 65 -16.46 0.48 18.52
C ALA A 65 -16.79 0.67 20.01
N GLY A 66 -17.97 0.27 20.48
CA GLY A 66 -18.40 0.49 21.87
C GLY A 66 -18.38 1.98 22.27
N GLY A 67 -18.54 2.88 21.29
CA GLY A 67 -18.53 4.31 21.51
C GLY A 67 -19.56 4.70 22.57
N THR A 68 -19.21 5.70 23.40
CA THR A 68 -20.04 6.27 24.47
C THR A 68 -21.36 6.88 24.01
N ALA A 69 -21.64 6.89 22.74
CA ALA A 69 -22.95 6.97 22.17
C ALA A 69 -23.61 5.58 22.22
N LYS A 70 -24.01 5.15 23.43
CA LYS A 70 -25.16 4.27 23.58
C LYS A 70 -26.44 5.04 23.16
N GLY A 71 -26.40 5.59 21.95
CA GLY A 71 -27.61 5.89 21.22
C GLY A 71 -28.06 4.57 20.62
N ASP A 72 -29.27 4.16 20.89
CA ASP A 72 -29.93 3.03 20.27
C ASP A 72 -29.47 2.95 18.81
N VAL A 73 -28.81 1.82 18.42
CA VAL A 73 -28.65 1.47 17.03
C VAL A 73 -29.99 1.74 16.38
N SER A 74 -30.03 2.66 15.43
CA SER A 74 -31.31 3.01 14.86
C SER A 74 -31.90 1.72 14.28
N ALA A 75 -33.08 1.31 14.75
CA ALA A 75 -33.71 0.07 14.32
C ALA A 75 -33.64 -0.21 12.80
N PRO A 76 -33.62 0.82 11.93
CA PRO A 76 -33.32 0.67 10.49
C PRO A 76 -31.98 0.06 10.13
N LEU A 77 -30.89 0.38 10.86
CA LEU A 77 -29.54 -0.13 10.52
C LEU A 77 -29.41 -1.61 10.90
N SER A 78 -29.94 -2.02 12.05
CA SER A 78 -29.95 -3.43 12.47
C SER A 78 -30.68 -4.32 11.46
N GLY A 79 -31.83 -3.89 10.99
CA GLY A 79 -32.61 -4.62 9.97
C GLY A 79 -31.82 -4.73 8.64
N LEU A 80 -31.18 -3.66 8.21
CA LEU A 80 -30.36 -3.67 7.01
C LEU A 80 -29.16 -4.64 7.13
N ILE A 81 -28.51 -4.69 8.29
CA ILE A 81 -27.38 -5.60 8.54
C ILE A 81 -27.85 -7.05 8.47
N GLU A 82 -28.99 -7.39 9.08
CA GLU A 82 -29.56 -8.75 9.02
C GLU A 82 -29.90 -9.16 7.58
N GLU A 83 -30.48 -8.25 6.81
CA GLU A 83 -30.78 -8.46 5.39
C GLU A 83 -29.52 -8.72 4.58
N ILE A 84 -28.45 -7.91 4.80
CA ILE A 84 -27.15 -8.07 4.15
C ILE A 84 -26.52 -9.42 4.50
N ARG A 85 -26.54 -9.83 5.77
CA ARG A 85 -26.02 -11.14 6.21
C ARG A 85 -26.76 -12.28 5.53
N ALA A 86 -28.09 -12.22 5.51
CA ALA A 86 -28.92 -13.24 4.89
C ALA A 86 -28.64 -13.36 3.39
N GLN A 87 -28.53 -12.24 2.68
CA GLN A 87 -28.24 -12.25 1.26
C GLN A 87 -26.78 -12.66 0.96
N ALA A 88 -25.81 -12.23 1.76
CA ALA A 88 -24.41 -12.61 1.61
C ALA A 88 -24.22 -14.13 1.74
N ALA A 89 -24.97 -14.79 2.61
CA ALA A 89 -24.92 -16.25 2.80
C ALA A 89 -25.35 -17.03 1.53
N THR A 90 -26.10 -16.42 0.63
CA THR A 90 -26.50 -17.03 -0.65
C THR A 90 -25.50 -16.82 -1.77
N LYS A 91 -24.47 -16.00 -1.55
CA LYS A 91 -23.48 -15.63 -2.58
C LYS A 91 -22.16 -16.38 -2.38
N ASN A 92 -21.74 -17.10 -3.41
CA ASN A 92 -20.48 -17.81 -3.43
C ASN A 92 -19.35 -16.89 -3.94
N ILE A 93 -19.01 -15.85 -3.17
CA ILE A 93 -17.92 -14.91 -3.48
C ILE A 93 -16.72 -15.29 -2.61
N PRO A 94 -15.56 -15.66 -3.20
CA PRO A 94 -14.40 -16.07 -2.44
C PRO A 94 -13.79 -14.91 -1.66
N VAL A 95 -13.25 -15.24 -0.48
CA VAL A 95 -12.53 -14.32 0.40
C VAL A 95 -11.09 -14.79 0.57
N LEU A 96 -10.15 -14.01 0.08
CA LEU A 96 -8.71 -14.24 0.26
C LEU A 96 -8.23 -13.47 1.50
N GLY A 97 -7.68 -14.19 2.48
CA GLY A 97 -7.03 -13.61 3.65
C GLY A 97 -5.52 -13.56 3.50
N ILE A 98 -4.92 -12.40 3.66
CA ILE A 98 -3.48 -12.19 3.61
C ILE A 98 -3.00 -11.73 4.97
N THR A 99 -2.26 -12.58 5.66
CA THR A 99 -1.67 -12.31 6.96
C THR A 99 -0.16 -12.59 6.94
N GLY A 100 0.53 -12.31 8.03
CA GLY A 100 1.97 -12.60 8.13
C GLY A 100 2.74 -11.52 8.88
N THR A 101 4.03 -11.73 9.02
CA THR A 101 4.89 -10.91 9.87
C THR A 101 4.92 -9.43 9.47
N GLY A 102 5.11 -8.57 10.46
CA GLY A 102 5.30 -7.13 10.25
C GLY A 102 6.48 -6.87 9.32
N GLY A 103 6.27 -5.99 8.34
CA GLY A 103 7.31 -5.65 7.37
C GLY A 103 7.60 -6.73 6.31
N ALA A 104 6.87 -7.86 6.27
CA ALA A 104 7.05 -8.88 5.23
C ALA A 104 6.70 -8.41 3.81
N GLY A 105 5.96 -7.30 3.69
CA GLY A 105 5.57 -6.73 2.41
C GLY A 105 4.23 -7.25 1.91
N LYS A 106 3.30 -7.54 2.83
CA LYS A 106 1.93 -7.97 2.54
C LYS A 106 1.24 -7.04 1.54
N SER A 107 1.14 -5.76 1.86
CA SER A 107 0.47 -4.76 0.99
C SER A 107 1.11 -4.66 -0.40
N SER A 108 2.44 -4.79 -0.51
CA SER A 108 3.10 -4.84 -1.80
C SER A 108 2.77 -6.12 -2.58
N LEU A 109 2.65 -7.25 -1.89
CA LEU A 109 2.26 -8.51 -2.52
C LEU A 109 0.78 -8.48 -2.92
N THR A 110 -0.09 -7.94 -2.08
CA THR A 110 -1.51 -7.69 -2.38
C THR A 110 -1.66 -6.84 -3.63
N ASP A 111 -0.93 -5.71 -3.72
CA ASP A 111 -0.93 -4.82 -4.88
C ASP A 111 -0.50 -5.55 -6.16
N GLU A 112 0.56 -6.34 -6.10
CA GLU A 112 1.07 -7.12 -7.23
C GLU A 112 0.15 -8.28 -7.64
N LEU A 113 -0.54 -8.93 -6.71
CA LEU A 113 -1.55 -9.95 -7.02
C LEU A 113 -2.77 -9.33 -7.71
N ILE A 114 -3.28 -8.22 -7.20
CA ILE A 114 -4.39 -7.47 -7.81
C ILE A 114 -3.99 -6.99 -9.21
N ARG A 115 -2.77 -6.49 -9.36
CA ARG A 115 -2.26 -6.06 -10.67
C ARG A 115 -2.26 -7.20 -11.68
N ARG A 116 -1.80 -8.40 -11.29
CA ARG A 116 -1.83 -9.57 -12.16
C ARG A 116 -3.25 -10.00 -12.50
N LEU A 117 -4.15 -10.01 -11.54
CA LEU A 117 -5.56 -10.30 -11.76
C LEU A 117 -6.16 -9.35 -12.80
N ARG A 118 -5.93 -8.04 -12.64
CA ARG A 118 -6.42 -7.02 -13.57
C ARG A 118 -5.83 -7.18 -14.97
N LEU A 119 -4.51 -7.44 -15.05
CA LEU A 119 -3.82 -7.69 -16.32
C LEU A 119 -4.34 -8.94 -17.02
N ASP A 120 -4.40 -10.06 -16.31
CA ASP A 120 -4.78 -11.36 -16.81
C ASP A 120 -6.24 -11.38 -17.27
N GLN A 121 -7.12 -10.66 -16.59
CA GLN A 121 -8.55 -10.66 -16.85
C GLN A 121 -9.04 -9.40 -17.60
N GLY A 122 -8.12 -8.63 -18.17
CA GLY A 122 -8.49 -7.45 -18.98
C GLY A 122 -9.26 -6.39 -18.19
N ASP A 123 -9.07 -6.32 -16.89
CA ASP A 123 -9.75 -5.39 -15.95
C ASP A 123 -11.29 -5.64 -15.85
N SER A 124 -11.74 -6.86 -16.12
CA SER A 124 -13.17 -7.20 -16.08
C SER A 124 -13.70 -7.45 -14.66
N LEU A 125 -12.85 -7.98 -13.76
CA LEU A 125 -13.22 -8.39 -12.42
C LEU A 125 -13.20 -7.22 -11.43
N ARG A 126 -14.06 -7.30 -10.43
CA ARG A 126 -14.20 -6.32 -9.35
C ARG A 126 -13.68 -6.90 -8.05
N VAL A 127 -12.81 -6.17 -7.40
CA VAL A 127 -12.15 -6.61 -6.17
C VAL A 127 -12.42 -5.61 -5.05
N ALA A 128 -12.85 -6.12 -3.89
CA ALA A 128 -12.85 -5.35 -2.66
C ALA A 128 -11.61 -5.69 -1.84
N VAL A 129 -10.85 -4.69 -1.42
CA VAL A 129 -9.68 -4.83 -0.55
C VAL A 129 -9.99 -4.20 0.80
N ILE A 130 -9.93 -5.00 1.84
CA ILE A 130 -10.15 -4.59 3.22
C ILE A 130 -8.83 -4.76 3.97
N SER A 131 -8.20 -3.65 4.32
CA SER A 131 -6.95 -3.63 5.10
C SER A 131 -7.28 -3.36 6.57
N ILE A 132 -6.74 -4.16 7.48
CA ILE A 132 -6.98 -4.02 8.91
C ILE A 132 -5.73 -3.43 9.54
N ASP A 133 -5.86 -2.22 10.11
CA ASP A 133 -4.79 -1.51 10.79
C ASP A 133 -4.97 -1.54 12.31
N PRO A 134 -3.89 -1.78 13.07
CA PRO A 134 -3.97 -1.86 14.51
C PRO A 134 -4.18 -0.48 15.14
N SER A 135 -5.00 -0.41 16.16
CA SER A 135 -5.13 0.79 16.97
C SER A 135 -3.95 0.96 17.93
N ARG A 136 -3.39 2.16 17.99
CA ARG A 136 -2.27 2.48 18.88
C ARG A 136 -2.75 2.64 20.33
N ARG A 137 -2.13 1.90 21.25
CA ARG A 137 -2.46 1.96 22.71
C ARG A 137 -2.44 3.39 23.27
N LYS A 138 -1.45 4.21 22.89
CA LYS A 138 -1.25 5.54 23.47
C LYS A 138 -2.24 6.59 22.95
N SER A 139 -2.67 6.50 21.68
CA SER A 139 -3.49 7.52 21.03
C SER A 139 -4.89 7.06 20.67
N GLY A 140 -5.17 5.75 20.73
CA GLY A 140 -6.42 5.16 20.27
C GLY A 140 -6.63 5.23 18.75
N GLY A 141 -5.73 5.91 18.03
CA GLY A 141 -5.82 6.08 16.57
C GLY A 141 -5.15 4.95 15.78
N ALA A 142 -5.59 4.74 14.56
CA ALA A 142 -4.94 3.88 13.58
C ALA A 142 -4.42 4.70 12.40
N LEU A 143 -3.33 4.25 11.76
CA LEU A 143 -2.80 4.89 10.56
C LEU A 143 -3.44 4.25 9.34
N LEU A 144 -4.55 4.78 8.89
CA LEU A 144 -5.32 4.27 7.75
C LEU A 144 -4.74 4.79 6.42
N GLY A 145 -3.50 4.40 6.11
CA GLY A 145 -2.74 4.97 4.98
C GLY A 145 -2.37 3.98 3.87
N ASP A 146 -2.75 2.72 3.95
CA ASP A 146 -2.32 1.69 3.00
C ASP A 146 -2.79 1.96 1.57
N ARG A 147 -3.96 2.58 1.42
CA ARG A 147 -4.48 2.97 0.11
C ARG A 147 -3.51 3.86 -0.69
N ILE A 148 -2.73 4.71 -0.03
CA ILE A 148 -1.78 5.62 -0.69
C ILE A 148 -0.62 4.85 -1.33
N ARG A 149 -0.30 3.68 -0.78
CA ARG A 149 0.83 2.85 -1.22
C ARG A 149 0.48 1.86 -2.31
N MET A 150 -0.82 1.57 -2.50
CA MET A 150 -1.27 0.61 -3.51
C MET A 150 -1.49 1.29 -4.86
N ASN A 151 -0.83 0.79 -5.89
CA ASN A 151 -0.88 1.35 -7.24
C ASN A 151 -1.93 0.67 -8.12
N ALA A 152 -2.26 -0.59 -7.83
CA ALA A 152 -3.20 -1.38 -8.62
C ALA A 152 -4.67 -1.03 -8.37
N ILE A 153 -4.99 -0.15 -7.39
CA ILE A 153 -6.38 0.22 -7.07
C ILE A 153 -6.95 1.36 -7.93
N GLY A 154 -6.09 2.12 -8.58
CA GLY A 154 -6.52 3.24 -9.43
C GLY A 154 -7.39 2.80 -10.61
N PRO A 155 -8.22 3.71 -11.17
CA PRO A 155 -8.97 3.43 -12.38
C PRO A 155 -8.03 3.07 -13.55
N TRP A 156 -8.43 2.09 -14.35
CA TRP A 156 -7.68 1.65 -15.50
C TRP A 156 -8.60 1.55 -16.74
N ARG A 157 -8.53 0.49 -17.55
CA ARG A 157 -9.21 0.37 -18.86
C ARG A 157 -10.72 0.52 -18.79
N GLN A 158 -11.36 -0.02 -17.75
CA GLN A 158 -12.83 -0.05 -17.60
C GLN A 158 -13.33 0.81 -16.43
N GLY A 159 -12.55 1.83 -16.03
CA GLY A 159 -12.87 2.67 -14.88
C GLY A 159 -12.50 2.03 -13.55
N PRO A 160 -13.12 2.44 -12.43
CA PRO A 160 -12.82 1.90 -11.11
C PRO A 160 -13.31 0.45 -10.99
N ARG A 161 -12.38 -0.47 -10.68
CA ARG A 161 -12.65 -1.91 -10.49
C ARG A 161 -12.24 -2.42 -9.12
N VAL A 162 -11.42 -1.65 -8.41
CA VAL A 162 -10.93 -2.03 -7.09
C VAL A 162 -11.43 -1.04 -6.06
N PHE A 163 -12.27 -1.51 -5.14
CA PHE A 163 -12.67 -0.78 -3.94
C PHE A 163 -11.68 -1.09 -2.83
N MET A 164 -11.24 -0.09 -2.09
CA MET A 164 -10.37 -0.30 -0.93
C MET A 164 -10.85 0.49 0.28
N ARG A 165 -10.90 -0.19 1.41
CA ARG A 165 -11.20 0.40 2.72
C ARG A 165 -10.24 -0.14 3.77
N SER A 166 -9.68 0.77 4.59
CA SER A 166 -8.96 0.40 5.80
C SER A 166 -9.91 0.41 7.00
N LEU A 167 -9.79 -0.59 7.86
CA LEU A 167 -10.52 -0.72 9.12
C LEU A 167 -9.54 -0.61 10.28
N ALA A 168 -9.95 0.00 11.38
CA ALA A 168 -9.19 -0.02 12.63
C ALA A 168 -9.66 -1.19 13.50
N THR A 169 -8.75 -1.83 14.23
CA THR A 169 -9.14 -2.89 15.18
C THR A 169 -9.98 -2.35 16.33
N ARG A 170 -9.81 -1.07 16.69
CA ARG A 170 -10.47 -0.36 17.80
C ARG A 170 -10.21 -0.98 19.18
N ASP A 171 -9.92 -2.27 19.24
CA ASP A 171 -9.58 -2.99 20.45
C ASP A 171 -8.05 -3.22 20.53
N PHE A 172 -7.51 -3.08 21.76
CA PHE A 172 -6.09 -3.24 22.02
C PHE A 172 -5.76 -4.73 22.18
N GLY A 173 -5.04 -5.28 21.21
CA GLY A 173 -4.61 -6.68 21.20
C GLY A 173 -5.41 -7.56 20.26
N SER A 174 -6.48 -7.06 19.65
CA SER A 174 -7.12 -7.74 18.53
C SER A 174 -6.40 -7.43 17.22
N GLU A 175 -6.23 -8.42 16.39
CA GLU A 175 -5.70 -8.30 15.02
C GLU A 175 -6.81 -8.13 13.99
N ILE A 176 -8.04 -8.39 14.38
CA ILE A 176 -9.24 -8.35 13.54
C ILE A 176 -10.19 -7.28 14.06
N SER A 177 -10.75 -6.49 13.16
CA SER A 177 -11.84 -5.57 13.47
C SER A 177 -13.14 -6.36 13.74
N ALA A 178 -13.86 -6.01 14.79
CA ALA A 178 -15.15 -6.62 15.10
C ALA A 178 -16.18 -6.43 13.96
N ALA A 179 -16.05 -5.38 13.17
CA ALA A 179 -16.90 -5.11 12.02
C ALA A 179 -16.58 -5.98 10.79
N LEU A 180 -15.45 -6.72 10.78
CA LEU A 180 -14.97 -7.44 9.58
C LEU A 180 -16.02 -8.39 8.98
N PRO A 181 -16.76 -9.25 9.75
CA PRO A 181 -17.73 -10.16 9.16
C PRO A 181 -18.82 -9.43 8.37
N ASP A 182 -19.33 -8.34 8.91
CA ASP A 182 -20.38 -7.55 8.27
C ASP A 182 -19.87 -6.75 7.06
N VAL A 183 -18.62 -6.30 7.13
CA VAL A 183 -17.95 -5.65 6.00
C VAL A 183 -17.75 -6.63 4.84
N ILE A 184 -17.33 -7.87 5.12
CA ILE A 184 -17.23 -8.93 4.11
C ILE A 184 -18.61 -9.20 3.50
N ALA A 185 -19.64 -9.35 4.34
CA ALA A 185 -21.01 -9.55 3.87
C ALA A 185 -21.50 -8.40 2.97
N ALA A 186 -21.26 -7.16 3.37
CA ALA A 186 -21.59 -5.98 2.57
C ALA A 186 -20.86 -5.96 1.21
N CYS A 187 -19.59 -6.32 1.18
CA CYS A 187 -18.83 -6.44 -0.06
C CYS A 187 -19.38 -7.54 -0.99
N LYS A 188 -19.76 -8.70 -0.43
CA LYS A 188 -20.39 -9.78 -1.20
C LYS A 188 -21.72 -9.32 -1.82
N VAL A 189 -22.54 -8.60 -1.08
CA VAL A 189 -23.83 -8.06 -1.54
C VAL A 189 -23.66 -6.94 -2.55
N ALA A 190 -22.64 -6.09 -2.38
CA ALA A 190 -22.30 -5.02 -3.31
C ALA A 190 -21.87 -5.54 -4.69
N GLY A 191 -21.62 -6.85 -4.83
CA GLY A 191 -21.36 -7.52 -6.11
C GLY A 191 -19.92 -7.45 -6.56
N PHE A 192 -18.97 -7.54 -5.63
CA PHE A 192 -17.58 -7.82 -5.96
C PHE A 192 -17.38 -9.29 -6.31
N ASP A 193 -16.42 -9.58 -7.17
CA ASP A 193 -16.11 -10.93 -7.61
C ASP A 193 -15.11 -11.61 -6.67
N LEU A 194 -14.32 -10.81 -5.94
CA LEU A 194 -13.33 -11.25 -4.95
C LEU A 194 -13.28 -10.24 -3.80
N VAL A 195 -13.21 -10.73 -2.57
CA VAL A 195 -12.87 -9.93 -1.39
C VAL A 195 -11.47 -10.32 -0.91
N VAL A 196 -10.58 -9.36 -0.75
CA VAL A 196 -9.24 -9.55 -0.18
C VAL A 196 -9.21 -8.87 1.18
N VAL A 197 -8.85 -9.61 2.21
CA VAL A 197 -8.67 -9.09 3.58
C VAL A 197 -7.20 -9.17 3.93
N GLU A 198 -6.59 -8.04 4.26
CA GLU A 198 -5.19 -7.94 4.67
C GLU A 198 -5.10 -7.54 6.15
N THR A 199 -4.35 -8.31 6.96
CA THR A 199 -4.09 -7.96 8.36
C THR A 199 -2.80 -7.18 8.52
N SER A 200 -2.68 -6.45 9.64
CA SER A 200 -1.49 -5.64 9.94
C SER A 200 -0.21 -6.46 10.18
N GLY A 201 -0.35 -7.71 10.66
CA GLY A 201 0.78 -8.58 10.98
C GLY A 201 1.55 -8.12 12.22
N ILE A 202 0.85 -7.73 13.26
CA ILE A 202 1.43 -7.37 14.55
C ILE A 202 1.20 -8.51 15.54
N GLY A 203 2.18 -9.39 15.68
CA GLY A 203 2.22 -10.34 16.76
C GLY A 203 1.98 -11.80 16.38
N GLN A 204 1.64 -12.61 17.40
CA GLN A 204 1.50 -14.06 17.31
C GLN A 204 0.08 -14.53 16.95
N GLY A 205 -0.88 -13.61 16.74
CA GLY A 205 -2.29 -13.93 16.49
C GLY A 205 -2.67 -14.02 15.01
N ASP A 206 -1.71 -14.25 14.11
CA ASP A 206 -1.93 -14.27 12.65
C ASP A 206 -3.07 -15.23 12.19
N ALA A 207 -3.44 -16.22 13.00
CA ALA A 207 -4.51 -17.17 12.71
C ALA A 207 -5.93 -16.63 12.96
N ALA A 208 -6.08 -15.45 13.58
CA ALA A 208 -7.40 -14.88 13.88
C ALA A 208 -8.24 -14.55 12.62
N ILE A 209 -7.62 -14.43 11.47
CA ILE A 209 -8.31 -14.21 10.19
C ILE A 209 -8.98 -15.47 9.62
N VAL A 210 -8.47 -16.66 9.98
CA VAL A 210 -8.86 -17.95 9.36
C VAL A 210 -10.38 -18.19 9.34
N PRO A 211 -11.15 -17.91 10.42
CA PRO A 211 -12.60 -18.13 10.41
C PRO A 211 -13.39 -17.27 9.42
N TYR A 212 -12.79 -16.24 8.86
CA TYR A 212 -13.46 -15.22 8.03
C TYR A 212 -13.13 -15.33 6.55
N VAL A 213 -12.22 -16.24 6.17
CA VAL A 213 -11.69 -16.32 4.81
C VAL A 213 -11.77 -17.73 4.24
N ASP A 214 -11.92 -17.84 2.92
CA ASP A 214 -11.94 -19.12 2.21
C ASP A 214 -10.54 -19.60 1.85
N ILE A 215 -9.61 -18.66 1.63
CA ILE A 215 -8.22 -18.94 1.27
C ILE A 215 -7.30 -18.17 2.22
N PRO A 216 -6.79 -18.78 3.29
CA PRO A 216 -5.79 -18.15 4.13
C PRO A 216 -4.39 -18.23 3.49
N MET A 217 -3.74 -17.07 3.32
CA MET A 217 -2.39 -16.92 2.79
C MET A 217 -1.47 -16.30 3.84
N TYR A 218 -0.33 -16.93 4.08
CA TYR A 218 0.68 -16.44 5.00
C TYR A 218 1.87 -15.83 4.26
N VAL A 219 2.27 -14.62 4.63
CA VAL A 219 3.40 -13.89 4.03
C VAL A 219 4.49 -13.71 5.07
N MET A 220 5.68 -14.21 4.77
CA MET A 220 6.84 -14.14 5.64
C MET A 220 8.09 -13.69 4.85
N THR A 221 9.18 -13.44 5.56
CA THR A 221 10.49 -13.20 4.93
C THR A 221 11.46 -14.33 5.25
N PRO A 222 12.56 -14.50 4.49
CA PRO A 222 13.51 -15.59 4.70
C PRO A 222 14.06 -15.69 6.12
N GLU A 223 14.17 -14.58 6.85
CA GLU A 223 14.69 -14.54 8.22
C GLU A 223 13.82 -15.34 9.22
N PHE A 224 12.54 -15.50 8.94
CA PHE A 224 11.61 -16.28 9.76
C PHE A 224 11.50 -17.74 9.31
N GLY A 225 12.20 -18.13 8.24
CA GLY A 225 12.17 -19.47 7.66
C GLY A 225 13.10 -20.49 8.33
N ALA A 226 13.79 -20.14 9.41
CA ALA A 226 14.64 -21.08 10.13
C ALA A 226 13.80 -22.15 10.85
N ALA A 227 14.17 -23.43 10.74
CA ALA A 227 13.40 -24.56 11.24
C ALA A 227 12.94 -24.42 12.71
N SER A 228 13.80 -23.87 13.59
CA SER A 228 13.48 -23.64 15.01
C SER A 228 12.44 -22.52 15.26
N GLN A 229 12.15 -21.69 14.27
CA GLN A 229 11.13 -20.62 14.34
C GLN A 229 9.80 -21.09 13.76
N LEU A 230 9.80 -22.03 12.80
CA LEU A 230 8.61 -22.44 12.07
C LEU A 230 7.57 -23.13 12.96
N GLU A 231 8.01 -23.87 13.97
CA GLU A 231 7.12 -24.53 14.94
C GLU A 231 6.33 -23.55 15.82
N LYS A 232 6.72 -22.26 15.85
CA LYS A 232 6.05 -21.20 16.61
C LYS A 232 5.06 -20.39 15.77
N ILE A 233 4.93 -20.71 14.51
CA ILE A 233 4.07 -19.98 13.56
C ILE A 233 2.78 -20.78 13.38
N ASP A 234 1.80 -20.53 14.24
CA ASP A 234 0.50 -21.22 14.21
C ASP A 234 -0.19 -21.12 12.85
N MET A 235 0.03 -20.01 12.13
CA MET A 235 -0.59 -19.78 10.82
C MET A 235 -0.14 -20.80 9.76
N LEU A 236 1.02 -21.47 9.91
CA LEU A 236 1.45 -22.51 8.97
C LEU A 236 0.57 -23.76 9.01
N ASP A 237 -0.22 -23.96 10.08
CA ASP A 237 -1.17 -25.06 10.18
C ASP A 237 -2.42 -24.82 9.33
N PHE A 238 -2.77 -23.55 9.14
CA PHE A 238 -4.00 -23.11 8.47
C PHE A 238 -3.76 -22.60 7.07
N ALA A 239 -2.55 -22.08 6.77
CA ALA A 239 -2.27 -21.45 5.49
C ALA A 239 -2.46 -22.43 4.32
N GLU A 240 -3.27 -22.01 3.36
CA GLU A 240 -3.40 -22.71 2.09
C GLU A 240 -2.23 -22.37 1.17
N PHE A 241 -1.78 -21.13 1.20
CA PHE A 241 -0.60 -20.65 0.48
C PHE A 241 0.38 -19.97 1.43
N VAL A 242 1.67 -20.18 1.21
CA VAL A 242 2.75 -19.47 1.91
C VAL A 242 3.60 -18.73 0.91
N ALA A 243 3.77 -17.41 1.11
CA ALA A 243 4.66 -16.59 0.31
C ALA A 243 5.88 -16.16 1.13
N ILE A 244 7.06 -16.61 0.73
CA ILE A 244 8.34 -16.12 1.25
C ILE A 244 8.73 -14.90 0.41
N ASN A 245 8.34 -13.72 0.87
CA ASN A 245 8.60 -12.48 0.16
C ASN A 245 10.01 -11.94 0.46
N LYS A 246 10.49 -10.99 -0.37
CA LYS A 246 11.87 -10.51 -0.33
C LYS A 246 12.86 -11.65 -0.56
N PHE A 247 12.58 -12.47 -1.55
CA PHE A 247 13.33 -13.68 -1.86
C PHE A 247 14.76 -13.41 -2.36
N ASP A 248 15.13 -12.15 -2.58
CA ASP A 248 16.48 -11.66 -2.83
C ASP A 248 17.40 -11.68 -1.60
N ARG A 249 16.84 -11.91 -0.40
CA ARG A 249 17.61 -11.93 0.83
C ARG A 249 18.37 -13.24 1.02
N LYS A 250 19.48 -13.14 1.76
CA LYS A 250 20.31 -14.30 2.11
C LYS A 250 19.49 -15.37 2.83
N GLY A 251 19.68 -16.63 2.47
CA GLY A 251 18.98 -17.78 3.07
C GLY A 251 17.61 -18.06 2.47
N ALA A 252 17.18 -17.38 1.41
CA ALA A 252 15.85 -17.54 0.83
C ALA A 252 15.57 -18.97 0.33
N LEU A 253 16.54 -19.63 -0.32
CA LEU A 253 16.38 -21.00 -0.79
C LEU A 253 16.33 -22.01 0.37
N ASP A 254 17.09 -21.78 1.44
CA ASP A 254 17.01 -22.62 2.64
C ASP A 254 15.66 -22.44 3.32
N ALA A 255 15.18 -21.21 3.45
CA ALA A 255 13.85 -20.91 3.98
C ALA A 255 12.75 -21.61 3.14
N LEU A 256 12.84 -21.54 1.80
CA LEU A 256 11.87 -22.20 0.91
C LEU A 256 11.83 -23.72 1.18
N ARG A 257 12.98 -24.36 1.26
CA ARG A 257 13.08 -25.79 1.56
C ARG A 257 12.48 -26.14 2.93
N ASP A 258 12.86 -25.40 3.97
CA ASP A 258 12.50 -25.70 5.34
C ASP A 258 11.02 -25.42 5.62
N VAL A 259 10.48 -24.31 5.10
CA VAL A 259 9.05 -23.98 5.14
C VAL A 259 8.23 -25.02 4.36
N SER A 260 8.68 -25.43 3.17
CA SER A 260 7.99 -26.47 2.39
C SER A 260 7.91 -27.80 3.14
N LYS A 261 8.97 -28.21 3.83
CA LYS A 261 8.96 -29.39 4.69
C LYS A 261 8.03 -29.25 5.89
N GLN A 262 7.98 -28.04 6.49
CA GLN A 262 7.07 -27.79 7.61
C GLN A 262 5.61 -27.85 7.15
N VAL A 263 5.27 -27.18 6.05
CA VAL A 263 3.91 -27.24 5.47
C VAL A 263 3.52 -28.68 5.08
N GLN A 264 4.47 -29.46 4.53
CA GLN A 264 4.24 -30.88 4.25
C GLN A 264 3.87 -31.68 5.52
N ARG A 265 4.59 -31.45 6.64
CA ARG A 265 4.30 -32.09 7.93
C ARG A 265 2.95 -31.67 8.48
N ASN A 266 2.67 -30.36 8.49
CA ASN A 266 1.42 -29.81 9.05
C ASN A 266 0.19 -30.31 8.27
N LYS A 267 0.33 -30.49 6.95
CA LYS A 267 -0.74 -31.04 6.10
C LYS A 267 -0.74 -32.58 6.01
N GLU A 268 0.16 -33.25 6.70
CA GLU A 268 0.33 -34.71 6.63
C GLU A 268 0.47 -35.25 5.20
N ALA A 269 1.00 -34.44 4.29
CA ALA A 269 1.07 -34.68 2.85
C ALA A 269 2.32 -35.53 2.48
N TRP A 270 2.50 -36.64 3.10
CA TRP A 270 3.71 -37.52 2.97
C TRP A 270 3.92 -38.08 1.57
N THR A 271 2.87 -38.19 0.77
CA THR A 271 2.94 -38.69 -0.61
C THR A 271 3.33 -37.61 -1.61
N THR A 272 3.23 -36.35 -1.23
CA THR A 272 3.55 -35.21 -2.11
C THR A 272 4.94 -34.66 -1.78
N PRO A 273 5.86 -34.54 -2.73
CA PRO A 273 7.18 -33.98 -2.49
C PRO A 273 7.12 -32.58 -1.87
N ALA A 274 8.05 -32.26 -0.97
CA ALA A 274 8.06 -30.98 -0.26
C ALA A 274 8.18 -29.76 -1.20
N ASP A 275 8.87 -29.88 -2.32
CA ASP A 275 9.00 -28.85 -3.35
C ASP A 275 7.70 -28.60 -4.14
N GLN A 276 6.71 -29.48 -4.01
CA GLN A 276 5.38 -29.33 -4.58
C GLN A 276 4.36 -28.70 -3.61
N MET A 277 4.75 -28.47 -2.36
CA MET A 277 3.89 -27.75 -1.40
C MET A 277 3.58 -26.34 -1.87
N PRO A 278 2.43 -25.75 -1.49
CA PRO A 278 2.01 -24.43 -1.92
C PRO A 278 2.81 -23.29 -1.24
N VAL A 279 4.12 -23.37 -1.35
CA VAL A 279 5.09 -22.39 -0.84
C VAL A 279 5.80 -21.74 -2.02
N PHE A 280 5.81 -20.40 -2.04
CA PHE A 280 6.31 -19.60 -3.15
C PHE A 280 7.33 -18.57 -2.67
N GLY A 281 8.45 -18.48 -3.36
CA GLY A 281 9.42 -17.39 -3.15
C GLY A 281 9.08 -16.20 -4.03
N THR A 282 8.83 -15.03 -3.44
CA THR A 282 8.35 -13.84 -4.16
C THR A 282 9.20 -12.62 -3.92
N MET A 283 9.25 -11.70 -4.89
CA MET A 283 9.83 -10.37 -4.74
C MET A 283 8.82 -9.32 -5.19
N ALA A 284 7.84 -9.01 -4.32
CA ALA A 284 6.76 -8.07 -4.64
C ALA A 284 7.24 -6.65 -4.98
N ALA A 285 8.43 -6.25 -4.53
CA ALA A 285 9.05 -4.97 -4.89
C ALA A 285 9.68 -4.96 -6.29
N ARG A 286 9.73 -6.12 -6.96
CA ARG A 286 10.35 -6.25 -8.27
C ARG A 286 9.30 -6.25 -9.37
N PHE A 287 9.54 -5.44 -10.40
CA PHE A 287 8.68 -5.42 -11.57
C PHE A 287 8.63 -6.79 -12.26
N ASN A 288 7.43 -7.26 -12.55
CA ASN A 288 7.15 -8.51 -13.28
C ASN A 288 7.88 -9.74 -12.71
N ASP A 289 7.87 -9.87 -11.38
CA ASP A 289 8.47 -11.01 -10.69
C ASP A 289 7.75 -12.33 -11.03
N ASP A 290 8.51 -13.32 -11.48
CA ASP A 290 8.00 -14.63 -11.87
C ASP A 290 7.52 -15.46 -10.68
N GLY A 291 8.12 -15.31 -9.50
CA GLY A 291 7.65 -15.93 -8.27
C GLY A 291 6.26 -15.43 -7.86
N VAL A 292 6.00 -14.11 -7.97
CA VAL A 292 4.65 -13.58 -7.74
C VAL A 292 3.67 -14.04 -8.82
N THR A 293 4.13 -14.20 -10.06
CA THR A 293 3.28 -14.75 -11.13
C THR A 293 2.93 -16.21 -10.89
N ALA A 294 3.87 -17.02 -10.41
CA ALA A 294 3.64 -18.40 -10.02
C ALA A 294 2.59 -18.52 -8.89
N LEU A 295 2.74 -17.69 -7.84
CA LEU A 295 1.76 -17.61 -6.76
C LEU A 295 0.38 -17.20 -7.28
N TYR A 296 0.29 -16.19 -8.15
CA TYR A 296 -0.97 -15.76 -8.77
C TYR A 296 -1.63 -16.89 -9.55
N GLN A 297 -0.88 -17.64 -10.36
CA GLN A 297 -1.41 -18.74 -11.17
C GLN A 297 -1.95 -19.87 -10.28
N ALA A 298 -1.25 -20.21 -9.20
CA ALA A 298 -1.73 -21.20 -8.24
C ALA A 298 -3.00 -20.72 -7.51
N LEU A 299 -3.02 -19.45 -7.10
CA LEU A 299 -4.19 -18.82 -6.49
C LEU A 299 -5.40 -18.80 -7.44
N LYS A 300 -5.18 -18.50 -8.73
CA LYS A 300 -6.23 -18.51 -9.76
C LYS A 300 -6.91 -19.86 -9.85
N VAL A 301 -6.14 -20.95 -9.96
CA VAL A 301 -6.69 -22.33 -9.97
C VAL A 301 -7.56 -22.62 -8.75
N ARG A 302 -7.14 -22.13 -7.58
CA ARG A 302 -7.90 -22.32 -6.34
C ARG A 302 -9.20 -21.49 -6.33
N LEU A 303 -9.15 -20.26 -6.80
CA LEU A 303 -10.32 -19.38 -6.94
C LEU A 303 -11.33 -19.94 -7.96
N GLU A 304 -10.85 -20.53 -9.05
CA GLU A 304 -11.70 -21.27 -10.01
C GLU A 304 -12.41 -22.45 -9.33
N GLY A 305 -11.68 -23.19 -8.48
CA GLY A 305 -12.24 -24.29 -7.66
C GLY A 305 -13.32 -23.83 -6.68
N LEU A 306 -13.31 -22.57 -6.28
CA LEU A 306 -14.35 -21.94 -5.44
C LEU A 306 -15.51 -21.33 -6.27
N GLY A 307 -15.50 -21.53 -7.58
CA GLY A 307 -16.58 -21.07 -8.48
C GLY A 307 -16.37 -19.66 -9.05
N MET A 308 -15.21 -19.05 -8.88
CA MET A 308 -14.92 -17.78 -9.55
C MET A 308 -14.67 -18.00 -11.04
N ALA A 309 -15.36 -17.26 -11.89
CA ALA A 309 -15.22 -17.38 -13.34
C ALA A 309 -14.06 -16.53 -13.85
N PHE A 310 -13.19 -17.14 -14.65
CA PHE A 310 -12.06 -16.47 -15.29
C PHE A 310 -12.12 -16.59 -16.80
N ALA A 311 -11.74 -15.54 -17.51
CA ALA A 311 -11.42 -15.60 -18.92
C ALA A 311 -10.08 -16.34 -19.14
N PRO A 312 -9.81 -16.82 -20.38
CA PRO A 312 -8.52 -17.42 -20.72
C PRO A 312 -7.35 -16.52 -20.30
N THR A 313 -6.32 -17.12 -19.72
CA THR A 313 -5.18 -16.38 -19.21
C THR A 313 -4.38 -15.70 -20.32
N VAL A 314 -3.98 -14.44 -20.09
CA VAL A 314 -3.12 -13.65 -20.96
C VAL A 314 -1.67 -13.63 -20.46
N LEU A 315 -1.48 -13.87 -19.15
CA LEU A 315 -0.15 -13.92 -18.58
C LEU A 315 0.59 -15.21 -19.00
N PRO A 316 1.89 -15.12 -19.30
CA PRO A 316 2.67 -16.30 -19.64
C PRO A 316 2.69 -17.32 -18.50
N ALA A 317 2.61 -18.60 -18.85
CA ALA A 317 2.74 -19.67 -17.87
C ALA A 317 4.15 -19.67 -17.27
N VAL A 318 4.24 -19.86 -15.96
CA VAL A 318 5.50 -19.92 -15.21
C VAL A 318 5.61 -21.31 -14.58
N SER A 319 6.74 -21.98 -14.82
CA SER A 319 7.01 -23.33 -14.29
C SER A 319 7.74 -23.36 -12.96
N VAL A 320 8.22 -22.19 -12.51
CA VAL A 320 8.97 -22.05 -11.26
C VAL A 320 8.06 -21.71 -10.08
N ARG A 321 8.51 -22.00 -8.86
CA ARG A 321 7.78 -21.66 -7.62
C ARG A 321 8.45 -20.54 -6.81
N HIS A 322 9.54 -20.00 -7.30
CA HIS A 322 10.24 -18.89 -6.65
C HIS A 322 10.79 -17.94 -7.70
N SER A 323 11.04 -16.71 -7.27
CA SER A 323 11.72 -15.72 -8.08
C SER A 323 13.01 -16.26 -8.65
N THR A 324 13.08 -16.32 -9.96
CA THR A 324 14.32 -16.55 -10.66
C THR A 324 14.92 -15.20 -11.01
N ASN A 325 16.24 -15.09 -11.04
CA ASN A 325 16.88 -13.85 -11.49
C ASN A 325 16.80 -13.70 -13.02
N GLN A 326 15.63 -14.00 -13.61
CA GLN A 326 15.42 -13.75 -15.03
C GLN A 326 15.71 -12.28 -15.34
N THR A 327 16.33 -12.07 -16.47
CA THR A 327 16.78 -10.74 -16.90
C THR A 327 15.58 -9.77 -16.87
N PRO A 328 15.57 -8.78 -16.00
CA PRO A 328 14.46 -7.82 -15.99
C PRO A 328 14.41 -7.10 -17.33
N VAL A 329 13.20 -6.68 -17.78
CA VAL A 329 13.01 -5.83 -18.96
C VAL A 329 13.97 -4.62 -18.94
N VAL A 330 14.28 -4.15 -17.73
CA VAL A 330 15.38 -3.20 -17.48
C VAL A 330 16.57 -3.96 -16.93
N PRO A 331 17.72 -3.96 -17.62
CA PRO A 331 18.94 -4.59 -17.12
C PRO A 331 19.29 -4.15 -15.71
N ALA A 332 19.88 -5.04 -14.90
CA ALA A 332 20.23 -4.73 -13.50
C ALA A 332 21.08 -3.45 -13.38
N ALA A 333 21.95 -3.19 -14.36
CA ALA A 333 22.74 -1.96 -14.45
C ALA A 333 21.89 -0.69 -14.67
N ARG A 334 20.62 -0.83 -15.06
CA ARG A 334 19.71 0.30 -15.34
C ARG A 334 18.47 0.33 -14.45
N THR A 335 18.42 -0.45 -13.40
CA THR A 335 17.31 -0.43 -12.43
C THR A 335 17.09 0.95 -11.79
N ARG A 336 18.16 1.75 -11.72
CA ARG A 336 18.13 3.13 -11.23
C ARG A 336 18.12 4.19 -12.33
N TYR A 337 17.86 3.81 -13.57
CA TYR A 337 17.98 4.70 -14.73
C TYR A 337 17.20 6.03 -14.57
N LEU A 338 15.97 5.99 -14.10
CA LEU A 338 15.19 7.21 -13.86
C LEU A 338 15.75 8.05 -12.71
N ALA A 339 16.28 7.40 -11.66
CA ALA A 339 16.96 8.11 -10.58
C ALA A 339 18.25 8.76 -11.10
N GLU A 340 19.03 8.07 -11.90
CA GLU A 340 20.28 8.58 -12.51
C GLU A 340 19.99 9.78 -13.42
N ILE A 341 18.94 9.73 -14.25
CA ILE A 341 18.48 10.88 -15.05
C ILE A 341 18.13 12.05 -14.14
N SER A 342 17.33 11.80 -13.11
CA SER A 342 16.91 12.84 -12.16
C SER A 342 18.10 13.46 -11.45
N ASP A 343 19.06 12.64 -10.99
CA ASP A 343 20.26 13.12 -10.30
C ASP A 343 21.18 13.90 -11.25
N THR A 344 21.34 13.42 -12.49
CA THR A 344 22.08 14.13 -13.54
C THR A 344 21.47 15.48 -13.84
N VAL A 345 20.14 15.56 -14.02
CA VAL A 345 19.44 16.82 -14.27
C VAL A 345 19.56 17.78 -13.08
N ARG A 346 19.44 17.27 -11.85
CA ARG A 346 19.62 18.09 -10.62
C ARG A 346 21.06 18.59 -10.51
N ALA A 347 22.04 17.74 -10.74
CA ALA A 347 23.46 18.12 -10.73
C ALA A 347 23.76 19.18 -11.79
N TYR A 348 23.27 19.00 -13.02
CA TYR A 348 23.38 19.98 -14.09
C TYR A 348 22.78 21.35 -13.70
N LYS A 349 21.52 21.34 -13.21
CA LYS A 349 20.86 22.60 -12.78
C LYS A 349 21.60 23.28 -11.63
N LYS A 350 22.14 22.50 -10.68
CA LYS A 350 22.95 23.03 -9.56
C LYS A 350 24.22 23.69 -10.10
N ARG A 351 24.94 22.98 -11.02
CA ARG A 351 26.14 23.49 -11.66
C ARG A 351 25.85 24.78 -12.47
N ALA A 352 24.81 24.76 -13.30
CA ALA A 352 24.41 25.92 -14.09
C ALA A 352 24.10 27.15 -13.21
N ARG A 353 23.37 26.97 -12.10
CA ARG A 353 23.11 28.05 -11.14
C ARG A 353 24.38 28.56 -10.48
N SER A 354 25.29 27.66 -10.11
CA SER A 354 26.58 28.03 -9.51
C SER A 354 27.42 28.83 -10.50
N GLN A 355 27.52 28.38 -11.75
CA GLN A 355 28.26 29.05 -12.82
C GLN A 355 27.65 30.43 -13.16
N ALA A 356 26.33 30.51 -13.25
CA ALA A 356 25.64 31.80 -13.46
C ALA A 356 25.89 32.79 -12.32
N ARG A 357 26.02 32.31 -11.07
CA ARG A 357 26.36 33.17 -9.93
C ARG A 357 27.82 33.67 -10.05
N LEU A 358 28.76 32.76 -10.29
CA LEU A 358 30.17 33.13 -10.47
C LEU A 358 30.37 34.13 -11.61
N ALA A 359 29.71 33.92 -12.74
CA ALA A 359 29.77 34.85 -13.87
C ALA A 359 29.24 36.25 -13.52
N ARG A 360 28.13 36.33 -12.74
CA ARG A 360 27.62 37.61 -12.24
C ARG A 360 28.56 38.28 -11.26
N GLU A 361 29.14 37.54 -10.33
CA GLU A 361 30.13 38.05 -9.37
C GLU A 361 31.34 38.60 -10.13
N LEU A 362 31.85 37.86 -11.13
CA LEU A 362 32.95 38.31 -11.99
C LEU A 362 32.59 39.58 -12.75
N GLN A 363 31.40 39.65 -13.34
CA GLN A 363 30.92 40.86 -14.04
C GLN A 363 30.85 42.06 -13.10
N GLN A 364 30.33 41.88 -11.88
CA GLN A 364 30.25 42.92 -10.86
C GLN A 364 31.63 43.41 -10.42
N LEU A 365 32.55 42.50 -10.16
CA LEU A 365 33.91 42.82 -9.79
C LEU A 365 34.64 43.62 -10.92
N ASN A 366 34.49 43.18 -12.17
CA ASN A 366 35.04 43.90 -13.31
C ASN A 366 34.43 45.29 -13.51
N ALA A 367 33.10 45.44 -13.30
CA ALA A 367 32.45 46.73 -13.33
C ALA A 367 32.96 47.66 -12.21
N THR A 368 33.10 47.14 -11.00
CA THR A 368 33.64 47.88 -9.85
C THR A 368 35.09 48.31 -10.10
N ALA A 369 35.93 47.44 -10.67
CA ALA A 369 37.31 47.77 -11.02
C ALA A 369 37.39 48.90 -12.05
N ARG A 370 36.46 48.93 -13.03
CA ARG A 370 36.37 50.03 -14.01
C ARG A 370 36.00 51.36 -13.34
N MET A 371 34.98 51.36 -12.49
CA MET A 371 34.53 52.55 -11.74
C MET A 371 35.62 53.13 -10.85
N LEU A 372 36.42 52.26 -10.19
CA LEU A 372 37.58 52.67 -9.40
C LEU A 372 38.72 53.25 -10.26
N GLY A 373 38.83 52.82 -11.53
CA GLY A 373 39.82 53.34 -12.47
C GLY A 373 39.42 54.69 -13.08
N GLU A 374 38.16 55.04 -13.11
CA GLU A 374 37.61 56.31 -13.63
C GLU A 374 37.49 57.40 -12.54
N GLY A 375 37.68 57.03 -11.26
CA GLY A 375 37.56 57.94 -10.11
C GLY A 375 38.82 58.80 -9.93
N HIS A 376 38.62 60.11 -9.62
CA HIS A 376 39.72 61.06 -9.33
C HIS A 376 40.19 60.88 -7.87
N GLY A 377 41.20 60.02 -7.63
CA GLY A 377 41.79 59.81 -6.31
C GLY A 377 42.68 58.58 -6.27
N ASN A 378 43.56 58.46 -5.24
CA ASN A 378 44.50 57.34 -5.07
C ASN A 378 43.72 56.06 -4.64
N GLN A 379 43.05 55.41 -5.61
CA GLN A 379 42.27 54.18 -5.41
C GLN A 379 42.96 52.91 -5.99
N ASP A 380 44.22 53.01 -6.35
CA ASP A 380 44.99 51.93 -7.02
C ASP A 380 45.01 50.63 -6.17
N ALA A 381 45.23 50.75 -4.85
CA ALA A 381 45.23 49.60 -3.97
C ALA A 381 43.86 48.90 -3.90
N ALA A 382 42.75 49.64 -3.90
CA ALA A 382 41.42 49.08 -3.91
C ALA A 382 41.07 48.40 -5.25
N LYS A 383 41.49 49.02 -6.37
CA LYS A 383 41.34 48.43 -7.71
C LYS A 383 42.12 47.12 -7.86
N ASP A 384 43.36 47.06 -7.37
CA ASP A 384 44.17 45.88 -7.40
C ASP A 384 43.58 44.76 -6.56
N ALA A 385 43.02 45.06 -5.39
CA ALA A 385 42.33 44.06 -4.55
C ALA A 385 41.10 43.48 -5.27
N VAL A 386 40.29 44.35 -5.94
CA VAL A 386 39.10 43.89 -6.70
C VAL A 386 39.51 43.06 -7.91
N LEU A 387 40.59 43.43 -8.60
CA LEU A 387 41.11 42.62 -9.75
C LEU A 387 41.63 41.26 -9.32
N ARG A 388 42.30 41.13 -8.18
CA ARG A 388 42.69 39.84 -7.61
C ARG A 388 41.47 38.97 -7.31
N LEU A 389 40.44 39.50 -6.67
CA LEU A 389 39.21 38.78 -6.45
C LEU A 389 38.51 38.36 -7.75
N ALA A 390 38.59 39.18 -8.79
CA ALA A 390 38.06 38.85 -10.11
C ALA A 390 38.80 37.67 -10.75
N GLN A 391 40.17 37.68 -10.64
CA GLN A 391 40.99 36.57 -11.11
C GLN A 391 40.68 35.27 -10.38
N ASP A 392 40.54 35.29 -9.05
CA ASP A 392 40.16 34.09 -8.26
C ASP A 392 38.81 33.56 -8.67
N ARG A 393 37.84 34.44 -8.93
CA ARG A 393 36.50 34.02 -9.41
C ARG A 393 36.53 33.48 -10.84
N ALA A 394 37.38 34.05 -11.71
CA ALA A 394 37.51 33.57 -13.08
C ALA A 394 38.02 32.13 -13.16
N LEU A 395 38.88 31.69 -12.22
CA LEU A 395 39.33 30.31 -12.13
C LEU A 395 38.20 29.31 -11.81
N GLY A 396 37.10 29.75 -11.19
CA GLY A 396 35.95 28.91 -10.89
C GLY A 396 34.88 28.87 -12.00
N VAL A 397 35.01 29.70 -13.02
CA VAL A 397 34.12 29.71 -14.19
C VAL A 397 34.57 28.66 -15.18
N ASP A 398 33.72 27.69 -15.48
CA ASP A 398 34.01 26.68 -16.50
C ASP A 398 34.23 27.37 -17.86
N GLY A 399 35.36 27.21 -18.45
CA GLY A 399 35.56 27.54 -19.84
C GLY A 399 34.69 26.66 -20.71
N SER A 400 33.74 27.24 -21.41
CA SER A 400 32.93 26.54 -22.40
C SER A 400 33.71 26.11 -23.60
#